data_b7035d459cb17da76606b77848e81ab5
#
_entry.id   b7035d459cb17da76606b77848e81ab5
#
_cell.length_a   1.000
_cell.length_b   1.000
_cell.length_c   1.000
_cell.angle_alpha   90.00
_cell.angle_beta   90.00
_cell.angle_gamma   90.00
#
_symmetry.space_group_name_H-M   'P 1'
#
loop_
_entity.id
_entity.type
_entity.pdbx_description
1 polymer ?
#
loop_
_entity_poly.entity_id
_entity_poly.type
_entity_poly.pdbx_seq_one_letter_code
_entity_poly.pdbx_strand_id
1 'polypeptide(L)'
;IDAGMHPPTMYFPLIVHEALMFEPTETEGKETLDLAADAVKTILARAKTEPEALHAAPVTTPIGRPDEVGAARNPILRYDFLEAAK
;
A
#
# COMPACT_ATOMS: atom_id res chain seq x y z
N ILE A 1 -3.13 3.78 -0.28
CA ILE A 1 -3.77 3.91 -1.61
C ILE A 1 -5.24 4.27 -1.45
N ASP A 2 -6.03 3.50 -0.70
CA ASP A 2 -7.47 3.74 -0.53
C ASP A 2 -7.80 5.13 0.03
N ALA A 3 -6.88 5.74 0.75
CA ALA A 3 -7.04 7.11 1.28
C ALA A 3 -6.70 8.21 0.26
N GLY A 4 -6.39 7.86 -0.97
CA GLY A 4 -6.06 8.79 -2.03
C GLY A 4 -4.62 9.32 -2.00
N MET A 5 -3.73 8.62 -1.33
CA MET A 5 -2.32 8.99 -1.20
C MET A 5 -1.41 7.99 -1.91
N HIS A 6 -0.27 8.49 -2.38
CA HIS A 6 0.82 7.61 -2.78
C HIS A 6 1.37 6.91 -1.53
N PRO A 7 1.51 5.56 -1.53
CA PRO A 7 1.98 4.86 -0.34
C PRO A 7 3.43 5.21 0.00
N PRO A 8 3.78 5.23 1.30
CA PRO A 8 5.14 5.48 1.74
C PRO A 8 6.05 4.28 1.48
N THR A 9 7.36 4.50 1.58
CA THR A 9 8.34 3.41 1.55
C THR A 9 8.20 2.55 2.80
N MET A 10 8.08 1.25 2.63
CA MET A 10 7.94 0.29 3.72
C MET A 10 9.29 -0.36 4.08
N TYR A 11 9.43 -0.76 5.34
CA TYR A 11 10.61 -1.46 5.86
C TYR A 11 11.92 -0.68 5.70
N PHE A 12 11.83 0.63 5.76
CA PHE A 12 12.99 1.50 5.68
C PHE A 12 12.88 2.65 6.70
N PRO A 13 13.91 3.00 7.46
CA PRO A 13 15.27 2.39 7.46
C PRO A 13 15.28 0.94 7.96
N LEU A 14 16.18 0.12 7.42
CA LEU A 14 16.21 -1.33 7.68
C LEU A 14 16.49 -1.69 9.13
N ILE A 15 17.13 -0.81 9.88
CA ILE A 15 17.44 -1.00 11.30
C ILE A 15 16.26 -0.73 12.23
N VAL A 16 15.16 -0.18 11.70
CA VAL A 16 13.95 0.11 12.46
C VAL A 16 12.89 -0.92 12.08
N HIS A 17 12.40 -1.64 13.09
CA HIS A 17 11.39 -2.67 12.88
C HIS A 17 10.04 -2.04 12.45
N GLU A 18 9.42 -2.61 11.42
CA GLU A 18 8.11 -2.17 10.92
C GLU A 18 8.04 -0.68 10.55
N ALA A 19 9.11 -0.16 9.97
CA ALA A 19 9.20 1.25 9.65
C ALA A 19 8.46 1.62 8.36
N LEU A 20 7.88 2.82 8.36
CA LEU A 20 7.39 3.53 7.18
C LEU A 20 8.17 4.83 7.05
N MET A 21 8.59 5.17 5.84
CA MET A 21 9.31 6.41 5.59
C MET A 21 8.53 7.33 4.66
N PHE A 22 8.28 8.55 5.13
CA PHE A 22 7.60 9.60 4.38
C PHE A 22 8.60 10.67 3.98
N GLU A 23 8.57 11.10 2.74
CA GLU A 23 9.42 12.16 2.21
C GLU A 23 8.59 13.18 1.45
N PRO A 24 7.79 14.02 2.15
CA PRO A 24 7.08 15.10 1.49
C PRO A 24 8.08 16.11 0.95
N THR A 25 7.93 16.44 -0.33
CA THR A 25 8.83 17.37 -0.99
C THR A 25 8.29 18.81 -0.96
N GLU A 26 9.11 19.78 -1.33
CA GLU A 26 8.75 21.19 -1.43
C GLU A 26 7.65 21.49 -2.46
N THR A 27 7.35 20.54 -3.34
CA THR A 27 6.26 20.67 -4.31
C THR A 27 4.88 20.43 -3.69
N GLU A 28 4.83 19.87 -2.48
CA GLU A 28 3.58 19.61 -1.78
C GLU A 28 3.11 20.85 -1.01
N GLY A 29 1.86 21.26 -1.26
CA GLY A 29 1.25 22.37 -0.53
C GLY A 29 0.86 21.99 0.90
N LYS A 30 0.69 22.99 1.75
CA LYS A 30 0.29 22.78 3.15
C LYS A 30 -1.02 21.99 3.27
N GLU A 31 -2.01 22.28 2.43
CA GLU A 31 -3.29 21.57 2.43
C GLU A 31 -3.11 20.08 2.17
N THR A 32 -2.27 19.71 1.19
CA THR A 32 -1.95 18.32 0.89
C THR A 32 -1.26 17.64 2.06
N LEU A 33 -0.33 18.31 2.73
CA LEU A 33 0.36 17.79 3.90
C LEU A 33 -0.59 17.57 5.07
N ASP A 34 -1.51 18.50 5.32
CA ASP A 34 -2.52 18.38 6.37
C ASP A 34 -3.46 17.20 6.10
N LEU A 35 -3.91 17.02 4.85
CA LEU A 35 -4.74 15.89 4.46
C LEU A 35 -3.99 14.56 4.63
N ALA A 36 -2.72 14.52 4.29
CA ALA A 36 -1.88 13.33 4.49
C ALA A 36 -1.74 12.97 5.98
N ALA A 37 -1.50 13.97 6.82
CA ALA A 37 -1.40 13.75 8.27
C ALA A 37 -2.72 13.22 8.86
N ASP A 38 -3.85 13.77 8.43
CA ASP A 38 -5.16 13.32 8.87
C ASP A 38 -5.46 11.88 8.40
N ALA A 39 -5.07 11.54 7.17
CA ALA A 39 -5.21 10.17 6.64
C ALA A 39 -4.41 9.17 7.49
N VAL A 40 -3.16 9.50 7.84
CA VAL A 40 -2.32 8.64 8.69
C VAL A 40 -2.94 8.46 10.07
N LYS A 41 -3.43 9.53 10.69
CA LYS A 41 -4.10 9.44 11.99
C LYS A 41 -5.33 8.54 11.94
N THR A 42 -6.15 8.68 10.90
CA THR A 42 -7.35 7.85 10.70
C THR A 42 -6.97 6.38 10.53
N ILE A 43 -5.96 6.08 9.72
CA ILE A 43 -5.50 4.71 9.50
C ILE A 43 -4.97 4.09 10.79
N LEU A 44 -4.17 4.83 11.57
CA LEU A 44 -3.66 4.36 12.85
C LEU A 44 -4.78 4.07 13.86
N ALA A 45 -5.82 4.89 13.88
CA ALA A 45 -6.99 4.65 14.73
C ALA A 45 -7.72 3.37 14.26
N ARG A 46 -7.92 3.20 12.96
CA ARG A 46 -8.55 1.99 12.39
C ARG A 46 -7.73 0.73 12.64
N ALA A 47 -6.41 0.83 12.71
CA ALA A 47 -5.55 -0.31 13.02
C ALA A 47 -5.87 -0.92 14.39
N LYS A 48 -6.39 -0.13 15.32
CA LYS A 48 -6.80 -0.60 16.65
C LYS A 48 -8.21 -1.19 16.69
N THR A 49 -9.11 -0.64 15.89
CA THR A 49 -10.56 -1.00 15.92
C THR A 49 -10.96 -1.91 14.78
N GLU A 50 -10.30 -1.82 13.64
CA GLU A 50 -10.65 -2.53 12.40
C GLU A 50 -9.42 -3.13 11.70
N PRO A 51 -8.59 -3.94 12.40
CA PRO A 51 -7.36 -4.46 11.80
C PRO A 51 -7.62 -5.31 10.56
N GLU A 52 -8.72 -6.04 10.52
CA GLU A 52 -9.08 -6.90 9.39
C GLU A 52 -9.39 -6.10 8.13
N ALA A 53 -10.01 -4.93 8.26
CA ALA A 53 -10.27 -4.05 7.13
C ALA A 53 -8.96 -3.54 6.51
N LEU A 54 -7.94 -3.28 7.33
CA LEU A 54 -6.62 -2.87 6.85
C LEU A 54 -5.88 -4.03 6.18
N HIS A 55 -6.02 -5.26 6.69
CA HIS A 55 -5.46 -6.43 6.04
C HIS A 55 -6.08 -6.70 4.67
N ALA A 56 -7.34 -6.38 4.49
CA ALA A 56 -8.03 -6.53 3.21
C ALA A 56 -7.71 -5.41 2.20
N ALA A 57 -7.13 -4.30 2.64
CA ALA A 57 -6.78 -3.18 1.76
C ALA A 57 -5.65 -3.55 0.78
N PRO A 58 -5.58 -2.97 -0.42
CA PRO A 58 -6.49 -1.96 -0.97
C PRO A 58 -7.80 -2.55 -1.48
N VAL A 59 -8.88 -1.79 -1.37
CA VAL A 59 -10.22 -2.23 -1.83
C VAL A 59 -10.79 -1.34 -2.94
N THR A 60 -10.19 -0.19 -3.19
CA THR A 60 -10.62 0.76 -4.22
C THR A 60 -9.94 0.55 -5.57
N THR A 61 -8.93 -0.31 -5.62
CA THR A 61 -8.16 -0.63 -6.83
C THR A 61 -8.76 -1.84 -7.55
N PRO A 62 -8.54 -1.98 -8.88
CA PRO A 62 -9.02 -3.14 -9.65
C PRO A 62 -8.49 -4.48 -9.15
N ILE A 63 -7.27 -4.49 -8.60
CA ILE A 63 -6.66 -5.66 -7.98
C ILE A 63 -6.25 -5.32 -6.55
N GLY A 64 -6.21 -6.33 -5.69
CA GLY A 64 -5.72 -6.20 -4.32
C GLY A 64 -4.20 -6.37 -4.24
N ARG A 65 -3.73 -6.98 -3.14
CA ARG A 65 -2.30 -7.24 -2.94
C ARG A 65 -1.82 -8.32 -3.90
N PRO A 66 -0.74 -8.08 -4.66
CA PRO A 66 -0.16 -9.10 -5.52
C PRO A 66 0.51 -10.21 -4.69
N ASP A 67 0.55 -11.42 -5.24
CA ASP A 67 1.30 -12.53 -4.67
C ASP A 67 2.78 -12.41 -5.04
N GLU A 68 3.51 -11.60 -4.28
CA GLU A 68 4.93 -11.32 -4.51
C GLU A 68 5.80 -12.57 -4.32
N VAL A 69 5.47 -13.41 -3.35
CA VAL A 69 6.21 -14.63 -3.07
C VAL A 69 6.06 -15.63 -4.21
N GLY A 70 4.83 -15.85 -4.68
CA GLY A 70 4.57 -16.72 -5.82
C GLY A 70 5.24 -16.21 -7.09
N ALA A 71 5.17 -14.92 -7.34
CA ALA A 71 5.82 -14.30 -8.49
C ALA A 71 7.35 -14.45 -8.48
N ALA A 72 7.97 -14.38 -7.30
CA ALA A 72 9.42 -14.54 -7.16
C ALA A 72 9.87 -16.01 -7.25
N ARG A 73 9.11 -16.94 -6.65
CA ARG A 73 9.48 -18.34 -6.59
C ARG A 73 9.09 -19.16 -7.81
N ASN A 74 7.94 -18.84 -8.39
CA ASN A 74 7.38 -19.58 -9.52
C ASN A 74 6.90 -18.58 -10.60
N PRO A 75 7.83 -17.84 -11.25
CA PRO A 75 7.44 -16.80 -12.20
C PRO A 75 6.78 -17.37 -13.43
N ILE A 76 5.68 -16.80 -13.85
CA ILE A 76 5.02 -17.06 -15.12
C ILE A 76 5.49 -16.00 -16.11
N LEU A 77 6.37 -16.38 -17.03
CA LEU A 77 7.07 -15.46 -17.91
C LEU A 77 6.35 -15.17 -19.23
N ARG A 78 5.26 -15.89 -19.48
CA ARG A 78 4.47 -15.74 -20.70
C ARG A 78 2.99 -15.65 -20.36
N TYR A 79 2.29 -14.83 -21.09
CA TYR A 79 0.83 -14.80 -21.01
C TYR A 79 0.26 -16.01 -21.75
N ASP A 80 -0.60 -16.77 -21.10
CA ASP A 80 -1.32 -17.89 -21.70
C ASP A 80 -2.74 -17.48 -22.07
N PHE A 81 -2.97 -17.26 -23.36
CA PHE A 81 -4.28 -16.87 -23.88
C PHE A 81 -5.35 -17.95 -23.70
N LEU A 82 -4.96 -19.21 -23.66
CA LEU A 82 -5.89 -20.32 -23.51
C LEU A 82 -6.37 -20.43 -22.06
N GLU A 83 -5.47 -20.23 -21.11
CA GLU A 83 -5.82 -20.27 -19.70
C GLU A 83 -6.61 -19.03 -19.28
N ALA A 84 -6.29 -17.87 -19.80
CA ALA A 84 -7.01 -16.63 -19.54
C ALA A 84 -8.44 -16.62 -20.10
N ALA A 85 -8.76 -17.47 -21.08
CA ALA A 85 -10.10 -17.61 -21.66
C ALA A 85 -11.02 -18.55 -20.87
N LYS A 86 -10.52 -19.25 -19.88
CA LYS A 86 -11.29 -20.11 -18.97
C LYS A 86 -11.92 -19.29 -17.85
#